data_a0bdeec1f17a6c874cdae80580975a31
#
_entry.id   a0bdeec1f17a6c874cdae80580975a31
#
_cell.length_a   1.000
_cell.length_b   1.000
_cell.length_c   1.000
_cell.angle_alpha   90.00
_cell.angle_beta   90.00
_cell.angle_gamma   90.00
#
_symmetry.space_group_name_H-M   'P 1'
#
loop_
_entity.id
_entity.type
_entity.pdbx_description
1 polymer ?
#
loop_
_entity_poly.entity_id
_entity_poly.type
_entity_poly.pdbx_seq_one_letter_code
_entity_poly.pdbx_strand_id
1 'polypeptide(L)'
;WKAAHKRWKLPGVKMWLRLLRQFREVAMVLVDVWGGQRGRGPEVTTLRHCDSWQLIRNMFVLDGQVLLVTDRDKVKAMRDNGRKVARFLPPRIGKMMVAYVAWLLPFERMLRRRCTLPEPPEDMLEFMWRDGYSARLWETERLSSALARIMQAGTGVRITVARYRPIAIEMGRRIRGLVMAQVEARVEDGGDDDDDVD
;
A
#
# COMPACT_ATOMS: atom_id res chain seq x y z
N TRP A 1 35.20 -6.34 26.25
CA TRP A 1 34.06 -5.46 25.93
C TRP A 1 32.79 -6.13 26.44
N LYS A 2 32.38 -5.83 27.67
CA LYS A 2 31.04 -6.21 28.17
C LYS A 2 30.06 -5.27 27.47
N ALA A 3 29.41 -5.73 26.41
CA ALA A 3 28.29 -5.04 25.79
C ALA A 3 27.20 -4.90 26.87
N ALA A 4 27.03 -3.72 27.42
CA ALA A 4 25.92 -3.38 28.28
C ALA A 4 24.65 -3.62 27.41
N HIS A 5 23.91 -4.66 27.71
CA HIS A 5 22.62 -4.90 27.06
C HIS A 5 21.71 -3.72 27.40
N LYS A 6 21.69 -2.72 26.52
CA LYS A 6 20.71 -1.62 26.60
C LYS A 6 19.33 -2.24 26.51
N ARG A 7 18.71 -2.45 27.67
CA ARG A 7 17.35 -2.96 27.76
C ARG A 7 16.42 -1.91 27.19
N TRP A 8 15.71 -2.24 26.13
CA TRP A 8 14.72 -1.35 25.53
C TRP A 8 13.68 -0.95 26.56
N LYS A 9 13.44 0.36 26.76
CA LYS A 9 12.40 0.84 27.66
C LYS A 9 11.03 0.57 27.03
N LEU A 10 10.28 -0.36 27.57
CA LEU A 10 8.99 -0.81 27.05
C LEU A 10 7.99 0.34 26.77
N PRO A 11 7.87 1.40 27.62
CA PRO A 11 7.01 2.54 27.31
C PRO A 11 7.43 3.27 26.01
N GLY A 12 8.72 3.46 25.77
CA GLY A 12 9.25 4.05 24.53
C GLY A 12 8.95 3.20 23.30
N VAL A 13 9.10 1.87 23.42
CA VAL A 13 8.76 0.94 22.34
C VAL A 13 7.27 1.01 22.01
N LYS A 14 6.39 0.99 23.02
CA LYS A 14 4.94 1.13 22.81
C LYS A 14 4.56 2.46 22.16
N MET A 15 5.21 3.55 22.57
CA MET A 15 5.02 4.85 21.93
C MET A 15 5.43 4.82 20.46
N TRP A 16 6.62 4.28 20.14
CA TRP A 16 7.10 4.16 18.77
C TRP A 16 6.16 3.32 17.90
N LEU A 17 5.66 2.19 18.41
CA LEU A 17 4.68 1.35 17.70
C LEU A 17 3.35 2.08 17.44
N ARG A 18 2.93 2.95 18.37
CA ARG A 18 1.75 3.82 18.18
C ARG A 18 1.99 4.83 17.06
N LEU A 19 3.15 5.47 17.04
CA LEU A 19 3.53 6.41 15.98
C LEU A 19 3.63 5.71 14.61
N LEU A 20 4.19 4.51 14.57
CA LEU A 20 4.24 3.71 13.35
C LEU A 20 2.83 3.39 12.81
N ARG A 21 1.89 3.08 13.71
CA ARG A 21 0.49 2.86 13.32
C ARG A 21 -0.14 4.12 12.71
N GLN A 22 0.07 5.28 13.32
CA GLN A 22 -0.39 6.57 12.80
C GLN A 22 0.27 6.88 11.44
N PHE A 23 1.57 6.65 11.33
CA PHE A 23 2.30 6.78 10.07
C PHE A 23 1.67 5.92 8.97
N ARG A 24 1.35 4.66 9.23
CA ARG A 24 0.67 3.77 8.27
C ARG A 24 -0.67 4.34 7.80
N GLU A 25 -1.48 4.90 8.71
CA GLU A 25 -2.75 5.52 8.35
C GLU A 25 -2.56 6.70 7.40
N VAL A 26 -1.60 7.56 7.70
CA VAL A 26 -1.27 8.71 6.83
C VAL A 26 -0.69 8.23 5.50
N ALA A 27 0.25 7.29 5.52
CA ALA A 27 0.87 6.74 4.31
C ALA A 27 -0.15 6.07 3.39
N MET A 28 -1.10 5.31 3.94
CA MET A 28 -2.19 4.71 3.18
C MET A 28 -3.07 5.76 2.48
N VAL A 29 -3.40 6.85 3.19
CA VAL A 29 -4.15 7.97 2.60
C VAL A 29 -3.33 8.68 1.51
N LEU A 30 -2.02 8.91 1.73
CA LEU A 30 -1.15 9.52 0.74
C LEU A 30 -1.06 8.67 -0.54
N VAL A 31 -0.95 7.36 -0.39
CA VAL A 31 -0.96 6.42 -1.52
C VAL A 31 -2.29 6.45 -2.27
N ASP A 32 -3.43 6.50 -1.57
CA ASP A 32 -4.76 6.57 -2.18
C ASP A 32 -4.99 7.89 -2.93
N VAL A 33 -4.53 9.01 -2.37
CA VAL A 33 -4.76 10.36 -2.91
C VAL A 33 -3.78 10.71 -4.04
N TRP A 34 -2.51 10.36 -3.87
CA TRP A 34 -1.42 10.76 -4.77
C TRP A 34 -0.95 9.65 -5.73
N GLY A 35 -1.46 8.43 -5.58
CA GLY A 35 -1.16 7.30 -6.47
C GLY A 35 -1.84 7.38 -7.84
N GLY A 36 -2.27 8.57 -8.29
CA GLY A 36 -2.96 8.78 -9.56
C GLY A 36 -4.46 8.50 -9.49
N GLN A 37 -5.04 7.98 -10.58
CA GLN A 37 -6.46 7.67 -10.58
C GLN A 37 -6.79 6.67 -9.49
N ARG A 38 -7.73 7.02 -8.65
CA ARG A 38 -8.04 6.31 -7.43
C ARG A 38 -8.46 4.87 -7.65
N GLY A 39 -7.82 3.96 -6.93
CA GLY A 39 -8.22 2.56 -6.80
C GLY A 39 -9.53 2.38 -6.01
N ARG A 40 -10.03 1.15 -5.98
CA ARG A 40 -11.08 0.77 -5.03
C ARG A 40 -10.47 0.65 -3.63
N GLY A 41 -11.27 0.88 -2.59
CA GLY A 41 -10.82 0.74 -1.21
C GLY A 41 -10.05 -0.56 -0.94
N PRO A 42 -10.59 -1.74 -1.29
CA PRO A 42 -9.88 -3.01 -1.15
C PRO A 42 -8.55 -3.08 -1.90
N GLU A 43 -8.44 -2.50 -3.10
CA GLU A 43 -7.18 -2.46 -3.87
C GLU A 43 -6.07 -1.74 -3.09
N VAL A 44 -6.42 -0.69 -2.35
CA VAL A 44 -5.46 0.07 -1.55
C VAL A 44 -5.16 -0.63 -0.23
N THR A 45 -6.18 -1.16 0.45
CA THR A 45 -6.03 -1.75 1.79
C THR A 45 -5.33 -3.11 1.77
N THR A 46 -5.32 -3.81 0.64
CA THR A 46 -4.65 -5.12 0.48
C THR A 46 -3.30 -5.05 -0.23
N LEU A 47 -2.69 -3.87 -0.36
CA LEU A 47 -1.36 -3.74 -0.97
C LEU A 47 -0.30 -4.56 -0.23
N ARG A 48 0.52 -5.28 -1.00
CA ARG A 48 1.61 -6.12 -0.52
C ARG A 48 2.96 -5.57 -0.95
N HIS A 49 3.96 -5.72 -0.08
CA HIS A 49 5.33 -5.27 -0.36
C HIS A 49 6.28 -6.41 -0.73
N CYS A 50 5.90 -7.66 -0.50
CA CYS A 50 6.66 -8.85 -0.88
C CYS A 50 5.74 -9.90 -1.49
N ASP A 51 6.33 -10.82 -2.23
CA ASP A 51 5.65 -11.94 -2.83
C ASP A 51 5.25 -12.94 -1.74
N SER A 52 4.08 -13.55 -1.89
CA SER A 52 3.67 -14.71 -1.12
C SER A 52 3.69 -15.95 -2.00
N TRP A 53 3.43 -17.09 -1.40
CA TRP A 53 3.29 -18.36 -2.12
C TRP A 53 2.28 -18.29 -3.28
N GLN A 54 1.21 -17.50 -3.16
CA GLN A 54 0.10 -17.49 -4.12
C GLN A 54 0.01 -16.19 -4.93
N LEU A 55 0.59 -15.11 -4.45
CA LEU A 55 0.31 -13.78 -4.97
C LEU A 55 1.59 -12.94 -5.06
N ILE A 56 1.73 -12.26 -6.17
CA ILE A 56 2.83 -11.34 -6.42
C ILE A 56 2.61 -10.03 -5.63
N ARG A 57 3.70 -9.40 -5.20
CA ARG A 57 3.68 -8.07 -4.57
C ARG A 57 3.03 -7.02 -5.46
N ASN A 58 2.53 -5.97 -4.85
CA ASN A 58 1.94 -4.85 -5.57
C ASN A 58 2.92 -3.68 -5.76
N MET A 59 3.99 -3.62 -4.94
CA MET A 59 4.95 -2.53 -4.96
C MET A 59 6.24 -2.93 -5.66
N PHE A 60 6.63 -2.14 -6.65
CA PHE A 60 7.86 -2.29 -7.44
C PHE A 60 8.61 -0.96 -7.47
N VAL A 61 9.90 -1.03 -7.82
CA VAL A 61 10.71 0.15 -8.14
C VAL A 61 11.17 0.00 -9.58
N LEU A 62 10.82 0.97 -10.40
CA LEU A 62 11.19 1.04 -11.82
C LEU A 62 11.81 2.42 -12.08
N ASP A 63 13.03 2.45 -12.60
CA ASP A 63 13.78 3.68 -12.93
C ASP A 63 13.79 4.71 -11.77
N GLY A 64 13.99 4.22 -10.55
CA GLY A 64 14.03 5.04 -9.33
C GLY A 64 12.68 5.54 -8.84
N GLN A 65 11.58 5.16 -9.47
CA GLN A 65 10.23 5.50 -9.07
C GLN A 65 9.50 4.29 -8.49
N VAL A 66 8.66 4.53 -7.51
CA VAL A 66 7.80 3.48 -6.95
C VAL A 66 6.56 3.35 -7.81
N LEU A 67 6.34 2.12 -8.25
CA LEU A 67 5.20 1.68 -9.04
C LEU A 67 4.32 0.77 -8.19
N LEU A 68 3.02 1.03 -8.18
CA LEU A 68 2.02 0.16 -7.60
C LEU A 68 1.21 -0.51 -8.71
N VAL A 69 1.16 -1.84 -8.68
CA VAL A 69 0.37 -2.64 -9.65
C VAL A 69 -0.79 -3.29 -8.90
N THR A 70 -2.01 -3.02 -9.33
CA THR A 70 -3.22 -3.59 -8.73
C THR A 70 -4.12 -4.20 -9.80
N ASP A 71 -4.86 -5.25 -9.44
CA ASP A 71 -5.84 -5.89 -10.31
C ASP A 71 -7.17 -5.14 -10.26
N ARG A 72 -7.75 -4.82 -11.41
CA ARG A 72 -8.98 -4.03 -11.53
C ARG A 72 -10.24 -4.86 -11.76
N ASP A 73 -10.16 -6.19 -11.84
CA ASP A 73 -11.32 -6.99 -12.24
C ASP A 73 -12.37 -7.20 -11.16
N LYS A 74 -13.63 -6.86 -11.53
CA LYS A 74 -14.82 -7.23 -10.78
C LYS A 74 -15.23 -8.70 -11.01
N VAL A 75 -14.75 -9.31 -12.07
CA VAL A 75 -15.23 -10.61 -12.59
C VAL A 75 -14.02 -11.52 -12.85
N LYS A 76 -13.25 -11.79 -11.78
CA LYS A 76 -12.11 -12.71 -11.82
C LYS A 76 -12.49 -14.15 -12.25
N ALA A 77 -13.78 -14.49 -12.20
CA ALA A 77 -14.29 -15.82 -12.51
C ALA A 77 -14.64 -16.04 -14.00
N MET A 78 -14.66 -15.01 -14.85
CA MET A 78 -15.14 -15.14 -16.24
C MET A 78 -14.13 -14.71 -17.32
N ARG A 79 -12.95 -14.21 -16.96
CA ARG A 79 -11.89 -13.84 -17.94
C ARG A 79 -10.53 -14.14 -17.35
N ASP A 80 -9.76 -14.98 -18.03
CA ASP A 80 -8.39 -15.34 -17.66
C ASP A 80 -7.39 -14.15 -17.67
N ASN A 81 -7.71 -13.06 -18.34
CA ASN A 81 -6.88 -11.86 -18.45
C ASN A 81 -7.40 -10.72 -17.58
N GLY A 82 -6.99 -10.68 -16.31
CA GLY A 82 -7.28 -9.57 -15.41
C GLY A 82 -6.55 -8.29 -15.82
N ARG A 83 -7.27 -7.18 -15.95
CA ARG A 83 -6.66 -5.86 -16.23
C ARG A 83 -5.82 -5.41 -15.04
N LYS A 84 -4.53 -5.29 -15.23
CA LYS A 84 -3.60 -4.70 -14.25
C LYS A 84 -3.52 -3.19 -14.45
N VAL A 85 -3.55 -2.45 -13.36
CA VAL A 85 -3.39 -0.99 -13.36
C VAL A 85 -2.10 -0.65 -12.65
N ALA A 86 -1.18 -0.03 -13.38
CA ALA A 86 0.07 0.49 -12.87
C ALA A 86 -0.11 1.97 -12.47
N ARG A 87 0.39 2.34 -11.29
CA ARG A 87 0.32 3.70 -10.74
C ARG A 87 1.68 4.09 -10.20
N PHE A 88 2.25 5.17 -10.71
CA PHE A 88 3.49 5.73 -10.18
C PHE A 88 3.21 6.64 -9.00
N LEU A 89 3.96 6.45 -7.92
CA LEU A 89 3.91 7.37 -6.79
C LEU A 89 4.80 8.59 -7.05
N PRO A 90 4.38 9.79 -6.61
CA PRO A 90 5.27 10.95 -6.60
C PRO A 90 6.57 10.62 -5.86
N PRO A 91 7.74 11.15 -6.31
CA PRO A 91 9.05 10.74 -5.79
C PRO A 91 9.20 10.85 -4.27
N ARG A 92 8.60 11.87 -3.65
CA ARG A 92 8.64 12.04 -2.19
C ARG A 92 7.88 10.93 -1.46
N ILE A 93 6.70 10.57 -1.96
CA ILE A 93 5.89 9.49 -1.38
C ILE A 93 6.55 8.14 -1.65
N GLY A 94 7.07 7.93 -2.86
CA GLY A 94 7.82 6.73 -3.21
C GLY A 94 9.01 6.50 -2.28
N LYS A 95 9.86 7.50 -2.05
CA LYS A 95 11.00 7.41 -1.11
C LYS A 95 10.54 7.07 0.31
N MET A 96 9.45 7.69 0.77
CA MET A 96 8.86 7.39 2.08
C MET A 96 8.39 5.93 2.16
N MET A 97 7.76 5.41 1.10
CA MET A 97 7.31 4.02 1.05
C MET A 97 8.47 3.03 1.02
N VAL A 98 9.54 3.32 0.26
CA VAL A 98 10.76 2.50 0.28
C VAL A 98 11.37 2.48 1.69
N ALA A 99 11.52 3.64 2.34
CA ALA A 99 12.04 3.72 3.71
C ALA A 99 11.14 2.94 4.70
N TYR A 100 9.84 3.01 4.54
CA TYR A 100 8.89 2.25 5.35
C TYR A 100 9.12 0.74 5.22
N VAL A 101 9.18 0.24 3.99
CA VAL A 101 9.34 -1.20 3.73
C VAL A 101 10.73 -1.69 4.13
N ALA A 102 11.78 -0.94 3.77
CA ALA A 102 13.17 -1.39 3.97
C ALA A 102 13.63 -1.25 5.43
N TRP A 103 13.09 -0.29 6.19
CA TRP A 103 13.63 0.05 7.50
C TRP A 103 12.61 -0.09 8.62
N LEU A 104 11.41 0.50 8.46
CA LEU A 104 10.44 0.55 9.57
C LEU A 104 9.77 -0.81 9.82
N LEU A 105 9.46 -1.58 8.77
CA LEU A 105 8.87 -2.92 8.93
C LEU A 105 9.85 -3.91 9.60
N PRO A 106 11.11 -4.05 9.14
CA PRO A 106 12.07 -4.91 9.82
C PRO A 106 12.37 -4.46 11.25
N PHE A 107 12.45 -3.15 11.48
CA PHE A 107 12.70 -2.60 12.81
C PHE A 107 11.53 -2.88 13.76
N GLU A 108 10.27 -2.76 13.30
CA GLU A 108 9.10 -3.17 14.06
C GLU A 108 9.20 -4.64 14.50
N ARG A 109 9.52 -5.53 13.55
CA ARG A 109 9.65 -6.97 13.82
C ARG A 109 10.75 -7.25 14.85
N MET A 110 11.90 -6.61 14.69
CA MET A 110 13.00 -6.69 15.64
C MET A 110 12.57 -6.22 17.05
N LEU A 111 11.92 -5.06 17.17
CA LEU A 111 11.46 -4.53 18.45
C LEU A 111 10.46 -5.45 19.13
N ARG A 112 9.50 -6.01 18.38
CA ARG A 112 8.50 -6.92 18.93
C ARG A 112 9.16 -8.16 19.50
N ARG A 113 10.06 -8.79 18.75
CA ARG A 113 10.82 -9.97 19.21
C ARG A 113 11.68 -9.66 20.44
N ARG A 114 12.42 -8.55 20.42
CA ARG A 114 13.30 -8.17 21.55
C ARG A 114 12.53 -7.81 22.82
N CYS A 115 11.31 -7.34 22.70
CA CYS A 115 10.46 -6.95 23.85
C CYS A 115 9.38 -7.99 24.17
N THR A 116 9.39 -9.15 23.52
CA THR A 116 8.40 -10.24 23.74
C THR A 116 6.97 -9.71 23.57
N LEU A 117 6.78 -8.87 22.55
CA LEU A 117 5.46 -8.33 22.19
C LEU A 117 4.79 -9.22 21.14
N PRO A 118 3.45 -9.27 21.09
CA PRO A 118 2.74 -10.04 20.08
C PRO A 118 3.16 -9.65 18.66
N GLU A 119 3.42 -10.64 17.81
CA GLU A 119 3.69 -10.47 16.38
C GLU A 119 2.42 -10.80 15.58
N PRO A 120 2.24 -10.21 14.40
CA PRO A 120 1.18 -10.64 13.49
C PRO A 120 1.50 -12.03 12.94
N PRO A 121 0.49 -12.79 12.51
CA PRO A 121 0.68 -14.05 11.79
C PRO A 121 1.55 -13.86 10.54
N GLU A 122 2.23 -14.93 10.11
CA GLU A 122 3.19 -14.85 8.98
C GLU A 122 2.53 -14.42 7.67
N ASP A 123 1.32 -14.91 7.39
CA ASP A 123 0.51 -14.55 6.24
C ASP A 123 0.11 -13.06 6.20
N MET A 124 0.13 -12.39 7.36
CA MET A 124 -0.12 -10.95 7.45
C MET A 124 1.13 -10.10 7.20
N LEU A 125 2.32 -10.70 7.24
CA LEU A 125 3.58 -9.95 7.11
C LEU A 125 3.79 -9.36 5.71
N GLU A 126 3.18 -9.91 4.69
CA GLU A 126 3.27 -9.42 3.31
C GLU A 126 2.53 -8.10 3.08
N PHE A 127 1.52 -7.79 3.90
CA PHE A 127 0.68 -6.61 3.72
C PHE A 127 1.31 -5.34 4.28
N MET A 128 1.16 -4.23 3.54
CA MET A 128 1.64 -2.92 3.97
C MET A 128 0.85 -2.35 5.14
N TRP A 129 -0.46 -2.54 5.12
CA TRP A 129 -1.39 -1.93 6.05
C TRP A 129 -1.95 -2.99 6.99
N ARG A 130 -1.34 -3.10 8.15
CA ARG A 130 -1.72 -4.07 9.17
C ARG A 130 -1.46 -3.53 10.57
N ASP A 131 -2.17 -4.04 11.53
CA ASP A 131 -1.81 -3.90 12.93
C ASP A 131 -0.67 -4.87 13.26
N GLY A 132 0.19 -4.48 14.18
CA GLY A 132 1.36 -5.29 14.50
C GLY A 132 1.08 -6.54 15.33
N TYR A 133 -0.18 -6.83 15.65
CA TYR A 133 -0.58 -7.94 16.53
C TYR A 133 -1.90 -8.61 16.11
N SER A 134 -2.56 -8.08 15.07
CA SER A 134 -3.86 -8.58 14.63
C SER A 134 -3.72 -9.43 13.38
N ALA A 135 -4.47 -10.53 13.30
CA ALA A 135 -4.67 -11.30 12.08
C ALA A 135 -5.63 -10.64 11.09
N ARG A 136 -6.07 -9.40 11.37
CA ARG A 136 -7.02 -8.69 10.50
C ARG A 136 -6.31 -7.66 9.65
N LEU A 137 -6.61 -7.65 8.37
CA LEU A 137 -6.25 -6.58 7.45
C LEU A 137 -7.01 -5.30 7.79
N TRP A 138 -6.45 -4.18 7.38
CA TRP A 138 -7.18 -2.93 7.44
C TRP A 138 -8.24 -2.87 6.33
N GLU A 139 -9.43 -2.52 6.70
CA GLU A 139 -10.58 -2.43 5.81
C GLU A 139 -10.75 -1.02 5.23
N THR A 140 -11.62 -0.91 4.23
CA THR A 140 -11.91 0.38 3.55
C THR A 140 -12.44 1.45 4.51
N GLU A 141 -13.15 1.04 5.57
CA GLU A 141 -13.67 1.91 6.63
C GLU A 141 -12.54 2.65 7.36
N ARG A 142 -11.41 1.97 7.57
CA ARG A 142 -10.24 2.59 8.19
C ARG A 142 -9.59 3.63 7.28
N LEU A 143 -9.44 3.32 6.00
CA LEU A 143 -8.99 4.28 4.99
C LEU A 143 -9.93 5.49 4.95
N SER A 144 -11.24 5.26 4.94
CA SER A 144 -12.26 6.30 4.90
C SER A 144 -12.23 7.20 6.14
N SER A 145 -12.04 6.60 7.31
CA SER A 145 -11.95 7.35 8.57
C SER A 145 -10.66 8.15 8.67
N ALA A 146 -9.53 7.58 8.23
CA ALA A 146 -8.24 8.27 8.19
C ALA A 146 -8.27 9.46 7.20
N LEU A 147 -8.80 9.25 5.99
CA LEU A 147 -8.97 10.30 4.99
C LEU A 147 -9.86 11.42 5.53
N ALA A 148 -11.02 11.08 6.12
CA ALA A 148 -11.95 12.07 6.65
C ALA A 148 -11.33 12.92 7.77
N ARG A 149 -10.52 12.32 8.65
CA ARG A 149 -9.80 13.03 9.71
C ARG A 149 -8.74 13.98 9.14
N ILE A 150 -7.94 13.51 8.17
CA ILE A 150 -6.89 14.32 7.54
C ILE A 150 -7.50 15.50 6.78
N MET A 151 -8.55 15.25 5.98
CA MET A 151 -9.25 16.31 5.24
C MET A 151 -9.89 17.33 6.17
N GLN A 152 -10.56 16.89 7.24
CA GLN A 152 -11.12 17.79 8.25
C GLN A 152 -10.06 18.68 8.88
N ALA A 153 -8.89 18.14 9.20
CA ALA A 153 -7.80 18.90 9.79
C ALA A 153 -7.15 19.90 8.81
N GLY A 154 -7.06 19.55 7.52
CA GLY A 154 -6.40 20.36 6.50
C GLY A 154 -7.30 21.35 5.78
N THR A 155 -8.57 21.02 5.56
CA THR A 155 -9.52 21.80 4.74
C THR A 155 -10.75 22.27 5.51
N GLY A 156 -10.92 21.86 6.76
CA GLY A 156 -12.13 22.11 7.54
C GLY A 156 -13.34 21.27 7.12
N VAL A 157 -13.21 20.41 6.10
CA VAL A 157 -14.33 19.62 5.56
C VAL A 157 -14.06 18.12 5.74
N ARG A 158 -15.05 17.42 6.28
CA ARG A 158 -15.00 15.96 6.45
C ARG A 158 -15.32 15.27 5.12
N ILE A 159 -14.29 14.75 4.43
CA ILE A 159 -14.43 14.07 3.14
C ILE A 159 -14.07 12.58 3.32
N THR A 160 -15.06 11.70 3.16
CA THR A 160 -14.87 10.26 3.18
C THR A 160 -14.40 9.74 1.81
N VAL A 161 -13.98 8.49 1.77
CA VAL A 161 -13.60 7.77 0.55
C VAL A 161 -14.67 7.86 -0.55
N ALA A 162 -15.94 7.68 -0.20
CA ALA A 162 -17.04 7.77 -1.14
C ALA A 162 -17.21 9.18 -1.74
N ARG A 163 -17.09 10.21 -0.90
CA ARG A 163 -17.18 11.62 -1.32
C ARG A 163 -15.96 12.11 -2.09
N TYR A 164 -14.78 11.62 -1.75
CA TYR A 164 -13.54 12.00 -2.43
C TYR A 164 -13.47 11.51 -3.87
N ARG A 165 -14.04 10.34 -4.16
CA ARG A 165 -13.96 9.73 -5.50
C ARG A 165 -14.48 10.62 -6.65
N PRO A 166 -15.70 11.18 -6.60
CA PRO A 166 -16.18 12.09 -7.65
C PRO A 166 -15.33 13.37 -7.74
N ILE A 167 -14.85 13.89 -6.60
CA ILE A 167 -13.96 15.06 -6.55
C ILE A 167 -12.66 14.76 -7.29
N ALA A 168 -12.00 13.64 -7.00
CA ALA A 168 -10.76 13.25 -7.64
C ALA A 168 -10.91 13.03 -9.17
N ILE A 169 -12.05 12.47 -9.60
CA ILE A 169 -12.35 12.31 -11.03
C ILE A 169 -12.51 13.69 -11.71
N GLU A 170 -13.24 14.60 -11.10
CA GLU A 170 -13.46 15.93 -11.64
C GLU A 170 -12.16 16.75 -11.66
N MET A 171 -11.36 16.69 -10.61
CA MET A 171 -10.02 17.29 -10.59
C MET A 171 -9.14 16.75 -11.72
N GLY A 172 -9.12 15.44 -11.93
CA GLY A 172 -8.36 14.81 -13.00
C GLY A 172 -8.82 15.23 -14.40
N ARG A 173 -10.11 15.50 -14.58
CA ARG A 173 -10.65 16.04 -15.85
C ARG A 173 -10.24 17.49 -16.10
N ARG A 174 -10.20 18.32 -15.06
CA ARG A 174 -9.89 19.76 -15.17
C ARG A 174 -8.40 20.03 -15.29
N ILE A 175 -7.58 19.24 -14.63
CA ILE A 175 -6.12 19.44 -14.65
C ILE A 175 -5.54 18.65 -15.82
N ARG A 176 -5.52 19.26 -17.01
CA ARG A 176 -4.82 18.72 -18.19
C ARG A 176 -3.33 18.59 -17.87
N GLY A 177 -2.81 17.38 -17.85
CA GLY A 177 -1.39 17.09 -17.58
C GLY A 177 -1.13 16.37 -16.27
N LEU A 178 -2.08 16.33 -15.33
CA LEU A 178 -2.04 15.42 -14.16
C LEU A 178 -2.73 14.07 -14.46
N VAL A 179 -3.10 13.82 -15.70
CA VAL A 179 -3.48 12.49 -16.15
C VAL A 179 -2.21 11.65 -16.15
N MET A 180 -1.87 11.10 -15.00
CA MET A 180 -0.87 10.05 -14.95
C MET A 180 -1.38 8.95 -15.89
N ALA A 181 -0.64 8.71 -16.96
CA ALA A 181 -0.96 7.68 -17.92
C ALA A 181 -1.19 6.36 -17.17
N GLN A 182 -2.44 5.91 -17.14
CA GLN A 182 -2.72 4.55 -16.72
C GLN A 182 -2.20 3.66 -17.83
N VAL A 183 -1.02 3.11 -17.63
CA VAL A 183 -0.54 2.02 -18.46
C VAL A 183 -1.41 0.82 -18.11
N GLU A 184 -2.42 0.54 -18.92
CA GLU A 184 -3.10 -0.73 -18.91
C GLU A 184 -2.14 -1.74 -19.54
N ALA A 185 -1.31 -2.40 -18.70
CA ALA A 185 -0.53 -3.53 -19.16
C ALA A 185 -1.51 -4.70 -19.37
N ARG A 186 -1.80 -5.01 -20.61
CA ARG A 186 -2.30 -6.33 -20.98
C ARG A 186 -1.17 -7.31 -20.70
N VAL A 187 -1.42 -8.28 -19.86
CA VAL A 187 -0.63 -9.51 -19.85
C VAL A 187 -1.14 -10.27 -21.08
N GLU A 188 -0.41 -10.18 -22.16
CA GLU A 188 -0.57 -11.15 -23.25
C GLU A 188 -0.13 -12.49 -22.64
N ASP A 189 -1.08 -13.40 -22.50
CA ASP A 189 -0.78 -14.80 -22.32
C ASP A 189 0.07 -15.18 -23.52
N GLY A 190 1.31 -15.64 -23.26
CA GLY A 190 2.15 -16.19 -24.31
C GLY A 190 1.45 -17.40 -24.90
N GLY A 191 0.70 -17.19 -25.94
CA GLY A 191 0.32 -18.26 -26.84
C GLY A 191 1.59 -18.77 -27.51
N ASP A 192 1.99 -19.98 -27.17
CA ASP A 192 2.91 -20.76 -27.95
C ASP A 192 2.31 -20.95 -29.36
N ASP A 193 2.69 -20.08 -30.26
CA ASP A 193 2.60 -20.35 -31.68
C ASP A 193 3.78 -21.31 -32.04
N ASP A 194 3.58 -22.60 -31.77
CA ASP A 194 4.29 -23.64 -32.43
C ASP A 194 3.86 -23.60 -33.90
N ASP A 195 4.48 -22.75 -34.69
CA ASP A 195 4.45 -22.86 -36.14
C ASP A 195 5.31 -24.07 -36.54
N ASP A 196 4.61 -25.16 -36.76
CA ASP A 196 5.10 -26.30 -37.55
C ASP A 196 5.68 -25.78 -38.85
N VAL A 197 6.99 -25.98 -39.01
CA VAL A 197 7.68 -25.84 -40.29
C VAL A 197 7.80 -27.21 -40.89
N ASP A 198 7.02 -27.47 -41.93
CA ASP A 198 7.25 -28.51 -42.92
C ASP A 198 8.60 -28.34 -43.65
#